data_ff9ac0e5c05fc827fb0f0dfb0d8f4388
#
_entry.id   ff9ac0e5c05fc827fb0f0dfb0d8f4388
#
_cell.length_a   1.000
_cell.length_b   1.000
_cell.length_c   1.000
_cell.angle_alpha   90.00
_cell.angle_beta   90.00
_cell.angle_gamma   90.00
#
_symmetry.space_group_name_H-M   'P 1'
#
loop_
_entity.id
_entity.type
_entity.pdbx_description
1 polymer ?
#
loop_
_entity_poly.entity_id
_entity_poly.type
_entity_poly.pdbx_seq_one_letter_code
_entity_poly.pdbx_strand_id
1 'polypeptide(L)'
;MSKKALLMILDGWGIGDQGKDDVIFNTPTPYWDYLLATYPHSQLQASGENVGLPDGQMGNSEVGHLNIGAGRVVYQDLVKINRACADNSIMQNPEVVAAFSYAKENGKNIHFMGLTSDGGVHSSLDHLFKLCDISKEYGIENTFIHCFMDGRDTDPKSGKGFIEQLTAYCEKSAGKVASIIGRYYAMDRDKRWERVKEAYDLLVNGTGKKANCMVQAMQESYDEGVTDEFIKPIVNANCDGTIKEGDVVIFFNYRNDRAKELTVVLTQEDKPDFGMHVIPGLQFYCMTPYDASFKGVHILFDKENVQKTLGEFLAEEKKTQLHIAETEKYAHVTFFFNGGRETPFDGEERILVASPKVATYDLKPEMSAFEVKEKLVEAINAQKFDYIVVNYANGDMVGHTGIYEAIEKAVVAVDTCVKDTVEAAKANGYEVIIIADHGNADHALNEDGTPNTAHSLNPVPCVYVTENKEAKIEDGILADVAPTLLKIMGMQAPKEMTGNVLIK
;
A
#
# COMPACT_ATOMS: atom_id res chain seq x y z
N MET A 1 35.63 4.60 -16.82
CA MET A 1 34.88 3.34 -16.75
C MET A 1 33.66 3.56 -15.90
N SER A 2 32.50 3.04 -16.28
CA SER A 2 31.30 3.05 -15.45
C SER A 2 31.61 2.26 -14.17
N LYS A 3 31.32 2.83 -13.00
CA LYS A 3 31.46 2.12 -11.74
C LYS A 3 30.37 1.06 -11.62
N LYS A 4 30.69 -0.05 -10.97
CA LYS A 4 29.74 -1.10 -10.65
C LYS A 4 29.13 -0.84 -9.28
N ALA A 5 27.87 -1.20 -9.08
CA ALA A 5 27.17 -1.00 -7.82
C ALA A 5 26.54 -2.30 -7.31
N LEU A 6 26.56 -2.49 -6.00
CA LEU A 6 25.87 -3.55 -5.29
C LEU A 6 24.96 -2.94 -4.25
N LEU A 7 23.68 -3.29 -4.30
CA LEU A 7 22.70 -2.98 -3.27
C LEU A 7 22.49 -4.23 -2.40
N MET A 8 22.73 -4.10 -1.11
CA MET A 8 22.48 -5.16 -0.14
C MET A 8 21.35 -4.72 0.79
N ILE A 9 20.28 -5.49 0.82
CA ILE A 9 19.11 -5.25 1.66
C ILE A 9 19.14 -6.28 2.78
N LEU A 10 19.30 -5.81 4.01
CA LEU A 10 19.22 -6.61 5.24
C LEU A 10 17.78 -6.51 5.76
N ASP A 11 16.92 -7.44 5.31
CA ASP A 11 15.49 -7.38 5.58
C ASP A 11 15.19 -7.41 7.09
N GLY A 12 14.38 -6.46 7.55
CA GLY A 12 14.04 -6.33 8.96
C GLY A 12 15.15 -5.78 9.88
N TRP A 13 16.22 -5.18 9.32
CA TRP A 13 17.36 -4.65 10.09
C TRP A 13 17.18 -3.16 10.38
N GLY A 14 16.35 -2.84 11.39
CA GLY A 14 16.11 -1.46 11.83
C GLY A 14 17.22 -0.90 12.73
N ILE A 15 17.10 0.39 13.01
CA ILE A 15 17.92 1.09 14.02
C ILE A 15 17.03 1.25 15.26
N GLY A 16 17.22 0.36 16.24
CA GLY A 16 16.46 0.38 17.48
C GLY A 16 16.94 1.44 18.47
N ASP A 17 16.38 1.42 19.66
CA ASP A 17 16.67 2.35 20.73
C ASP A 17 17.84 1.90 21.63
N GLN A 18 18.52 0.80 21.29
CA GLN A 18 19.56 0.15 22.06
C GLN A 18 19.07 -0.44 23.40
N GLY A 19 17.76 -0.63 23.50
CA GLY A 19 17.09 -1.28 24.62
C GLY A 19 17.28 -2.80 24.66
N LYS A 20 16.59 -3.46 25.58
CA LYS A 20 16.65 -4.92 25.73
C LYS A 20 15.99 -5.66 24.59
N ASP A 21 15.09 -5.02 23.89
CA ASP A 21 14.31 -5.50 22.75
C ASP A 21 15.08 -5.38 21.43
N ASP A 22 16.15 -4.59 21.39
CA ASP A 22 16.99 -4.41 20.21
C ASP A 22 18.00 -5.56 20.09
N VAL A 23 17.61 -6.62 19.38
CA VAL A 23 18.46 -7.81 19.22
C VAL A 23 19.71 -7.49 18.39
N ILE A 24 19.62 -6.58 17.44
CA ILE A 24 20.75 -6.19 16.60
C ILE A 24 21.84 -5.54 17.45
N PHE A 25 21.46 -4.60 18.31
CA PHE A 25 22.39 -3.91 19.20
C PHE A 25 22.99 -4.85 20.27
N ASN A 26 22.16 -5.75 20.83
CA ASN A 26 22.59 -6.65 21.91
C ASN A 26 23.36 -7.88 21.42
N THR A 27 23.39 -8.15 20.12
CA THR A 27 24.11 -9.28 19.52
C THR A 27 25.46 -8.84 19.00
N PRO A 28 26.56 -9.56 19.29
CA PRO A 28 27.88 -9.25 18.73
C PRO A 28 27.88 -9.35 17.20
N THR A 29 28.05 -8.23 16.52
CA THR A 29 28.11 -8.10 15.06
C THR A 29 29.41 -7.38 14.65
N PRO A 30 30.57 -8.03 14.79
CA PRO A 30 31.86 -7.36 14.67
C PRO A 30 32.13 -6.75 13.30
N TYR A 31 31.57 -7.32 12.24
CA TYR A 31 31.75 -6.74 10.91
C TYR A 31 30.83 -5.55 10.67
N TRP A 32 29.60 -5.60 11.15
CA TRP A 32 28.67 -4.47 11.11
C TRP A 32 29.23 -3.27 11.89
N ASP A 33 29.74 -3.52 13.09
CA ASP A 33 30.45 -2.50 13.91
C ASP A 33 31.63 -1.88 13.16
N TYR A 34 32.41 -2.72 12.48
CA TYR A 34 33.52 -2.26 11.64
C TYR A 34 33.04 -1.38 10.48
N LEU A 35 31.94 -1.74 9.82
CA LEU A 35 31.37 -0.94 8.73
C LEU A 35 30.95 0.44 9.22
N LEU A 36 30.22 0.50 10.34
CA LEU A 36 29.76 1.77 10.92
C LEU A 36 30.95 2.65 11.40
N ALA A 37 32.01 2.04 11.90
CA ALA A 37 33.20 2.77 12.33
C ALA A 37 34.06 3.28 11.15
N THR A 38 33.97 2.65 9.98
CA THR A 38 34.92 2.85 8.88
C THR A 38 34.35 3.64 7.71
N TYR A 39 33.06 3.45 7.43
CA TYR A 39 32.41 3.99 6.22
C TYR A 39 31.35 5.05 6.53
N PRO A 40 31.12 6.00 5.62
CA PRO A 40 30.03 6.95 5.79
C PRO A 40 28.70 6.21 5.85
N HIS A 41 27.89 6.57 6.83
CA HIS A 41 26.58 5.99 7.05
C HIS A 41 25.56 7.04 7.49
N SER A 42 24.31 6.73 7.28
CA SER A 42 23.15 7.56 7.59
C SER A 42 21.97 6.66 7.92
N GLN A 43 20.79 7.24 8.03
CA GLN A 43 19.54 6.52 8.24
C GLN A 43 18.50 6.89 7.19
N LEU A 44 17.60 5.93 6.88
CA LEU A 44 16.48 6.14 5.97
C LEU A 44 15.16 5.93 6.72
N GLN A 45 14.19 6.80 6.47
CA GLN A 45 12.82 6.58 6.92
C GLN A 45 12.17 5.49 6.07
N ALA A 46 11.58 4.50 6.73
CA ALA A 46 11.04 3.29 6.09
C ALA A 46 9.58 2.98 6.50
N SER A 47 8.87 3.96 7.03
CA SER A 47 7.49 3.80 7.53
C SER A 47 6.61 4.99 7.17
N GLY A 48 5.31 4.84 7.33
CA GLY A 48 4.32 5.90 7.12
C GLY A 48 4.39 6.53 5.74
N GLU A 49 4.12 7.81 5.63
CA GLU A 49 4.08 8.54 4.34
C GLU A 49 5.42 8.54 3.58
N ASN A 50 6.54 8.32 4.26
CA ASN A 50 7.85 8.22 3.61
C ASN A 50 7.96 7.02 2.65
N VAL A 51 7.08 6.05 2.80
CA VAL A 51 6.97 4.89 1.90
C VAL A 51 5.59 4.76 1.26
N GLY A 52 4.77 5.81 1.34
CA GLY A 52 3.44 5.85 0.72
C GLY A 52 2.34 5.15 1.52
N LEU A 53 2.58 4.84 2.79
CA LEU A 53 1.61 4.29 3.73
C LEU A 53 0.98 5.41 4.58
N PRO A 54 -0.18 5.18 5.23
CA PRO A 54 -0.70 6.09 6.24
C PRO A 54 0.33 6.42 7.33
N ASP A 55 0.25 7.63 7.88
CA ASP A 55 1.10 8.03 9.01
C ASP A 55 0.97 7.07 10.19
N GLY A 56 2.09 6.76 10.84
CA GLY A 56 2.15 5.79 11.94
C GLY A 56 2.02 4.32 11.53
N GLN A 57 1.89 4.00 10.24
CA GLN A 57 1.90 2.62 9.78
C GLN A 57 3.33 2.13 9.52
N MET A 58 3.66 0.96 10.07
CA MET A 58 4.94 0.29 9.86
C MET A 58 5.15 -0.06 8.38
N GLY A 59 6.37 0.10 7.89
CA GLY A 59 6.79 -0.38 6.58
C GLY A 59 6.69 -1.92 6.47
N ASN A 60 6.79 -2.40 5.25
CA ASN A 60 6.86 -3.83 4.95
C ASN A 60 7.70 -4.06 3.70
N SER A 61 8.08 -5.32 3.47
CA SER A 61 9.00 -5.65 2.38
C SER A 61 8.44 -5.33 0.99
N GLU A 62 7.13 -5.50 0.76
CA GLU A 62 6.50 -5.21 -0.54
C GLU A 62 6.63 -3.72 -0.88
N VAL A 63 6.19 -2.87 0.04
CA VAL A 63 6.21 -1.42 -0.12
C VAL A 63 7.66 -0.91 -0.11
N GLY A 64 8.53 -1.42 0.77
CA GLY A 64 9.94 -1.03 0.85
C GLY A 64 10.67 -1.29 -0.47
N HIS A 65 10.62 -2.51 -0.99
CA HIS A 65 11.28 -2.85 -2.26
C HIS A 65 10.70 -2.12 -3.46
N LEU A 66 9.37 -1.87 -3.45
CA LEU A 66 8.74 -1.08 -4.50
C LEU A 66 9.27 0.37 -4.53
N ASN A 67 9.38 1.02 -3.38
CA ASN A 67 9.91 2.40 -3.29
C ASN A 67 11.40 2.46 -3.66
N ILE A 68 12.20 1.48 -3.18
CA ILE A 68 13.63 1.38 -3.52
C ILE A 68 13.80 1.25 -5.03
N GLY A 69 13.10 0.32 -5.66
CA GLY A 69 13.20 0.08 -7.10
C GLY A 69 12.62 1.20 -7.97
N ALA A 70 11.56 1.86 -7.50
CA ALA A 70 10.92 2.96 -8.21
C ALA A 70 11.71 4.28 -8.15
N GLY A 71 12.59 4.45 -7.15
CA GLY A 71 13.30 5.73 -6.94
C GLY A 71 12.37 6.90 -6.63
N ARG A 72 11.18 6.62 -6.14
CA ARG A 72 10.15 7.57 -5.73
C ARG A 72 9.21 6.96 -4.71
N VAL A 73 8.50 7.80 -3.95
CA VAL A 73 7.43 7.32 -3.07
C VAL A 73 6.25 6.89 -3.94
N VAL A 74 5.87 5.61 -3.81
CA VAL A 74 4.67 5.03 -4.45
C VAL A 74 3.56 4.98 -3.41
N TYR A 75 2.65 5.94 -3.49
CA TYR A 75 1.57 6.07 -2.52
C TYR A 75 0.52 4.98 -2.71
N GLN A 76 0.11 4.35 -1.61
CA GLN A 76 -1.07 3.48 -1.61
C GLN A 76 -2.35 4.29 -1.82
N ASP A 77 -3.40 3.62 -2.29
CA ASP A 77 -4.66 4.27 -2.72
C ASP A 77 -5.21 5.22 -1.65
N LEU A 78 -5.27 4.80 -0.38
CA LEU A 78 -5.74 5.66 0.71
C LEU A 78 -4.94 6.96 0.81
N VAL A 79 -3.61 6.87 0.85
CA VAL A 79 -2.74 8.04 1.01
C VAL A 79 -2.77 8.93 -0.23
N LYS A 80 -2.79 8.32 -1.43
CA LYS A 80 -2.92 9.03 -2.70
C LYS A 80 -4.19 9.88 -2.74
N ILE A 81 -5.33 9.29 -2.34
CA ILE A 81 -6.62 9.99 -2.33
C ILE A 81 -6.65 11.04 -1.21
N ASN A 82 -6.14 10.72 0.00
CA ASN A 82 -6.05 11.68 1.11
C ASN A 82 -5.29 12.95 0.68
N ARG A 83 -4.12 12.78 0.04
CA ARG A 83 -3.31 13.91 -0.46
C ARG A 83 -4.04 14.72 -1.51
N ALA A 84 -4.68 14.05 -2.48
CA ALA A 84 -5.46 14.72 -3.51
C ALA A 84 -6.66 15.49 -2.94
N CYS A 85 -7.27 15.02 -1.86
CA CYS A 85 -8.31 15.75 -1.14
C CYS A 85 -7.76 16.96 -0.37
N ALA A 86 -6.61 16.79 0.30
CA ALA A 86 -6.01 17.82 1.15
C ALA A 86 -5.45 19.00 0.34
N ASP A 87 -4.77 18.73 -0.78
CA ASP A 87 -4.19 19.77 -1.65
C ASP A 87 -5.14 20.27 -2.74
N ASN A 88 -6.38 19.78 -2.78
CA ASN A 88 -7.42 20.05 -3.78
C ASN A 88 -7.09 19.57 -5.21
N SER A 89 -6.05 18.80 -5.44
CA SER A 89 -5.75 18.27 -6.79
C SER A 89 -6.83 17.34 -7.33
N ILE A 90 -7.63 16.73 -6.47
CA ILE A 90 -8.82 15.96 -6.86
C ILE A 90 -9.79 16.78 -7.73
N MET A 91 -9.87 18.09 -7.56
CA MET A 91 -10.68 19.00 -8.38
C MET A 91 -10.20 19.09 -9.83
N GLN A 92 -8.94 18.72 -10.09
CA GLN A 92 -8.33 18.71 -11.42
C GLN A 92 -8.27 17.31 -12.02
N ASN A 93 -8.71 16.30 -11.28
CA ASN A 93 -8.78 14.92 -11.78
C ASN A 93 -9.75 14.86 -12.95
N PRO A 94 -9.32 14.40 -14.15
CA PRO A 94 -10.16 14.43 -15.36
C PRO A 94 -11.48 13.67 -15.21
N GLU A 95 -11.48 12.55 -14.50
CA GLU A 95 -12.69 11.74 -14.28
C GLU A 95 -13.66 12.40 -13.29
N VAL A 96 -13.13 13.08 -12.26
CA VAL A 96 -13.94 13.90 -11.34
C VAL A 96 -14.57 15.06 -12.11
N VAL A 97 -13.79 15.79 -12.90
CA VAL A 97 -14.30 16.88 -13.75
C VAL A 97 -15.38 16.36 -14.69
N ALA A 98 -15.16 15.21 -15.35
CA ALA A 98 -16.13 14.61 -16.27
C ALA A 98 -17.44 14.24 -15.56
N ALA A 99 -17.37 13.61 -14.37
CA ALA A 99 -18.55 13.19 -13.60
C ALA A 99 -19.46 14.38 -13.24
N PHE A 100 -18.86 15.42 -12.66
CA PHE A 100 -19.62 16.57 -12.16
C PHE A 100 -20.08 17.50 -13.29
N SER A 101 -19.28 17.68 -14.36
CA SER A 101 -19.68 18.42 -15.54
C SER A 101 -20.84 17.75 -16.25
N TYR A 102 -20.77 16.43 -16.46
CA TYR A 102 -21.87 15.67 -17.07
C TYR A 102 -23.18 15.82 -16.30
N ALA A 103 -23.13 15.63 -14.97
CA ALA A 103 -24.33 15.76 -14.14
C ALA A 103 -24.95 17.16 -14.27
N LYS A 104 -24.15 18.21 -14.20
CA LYS A 104 -24.59 19.59 -14.29
C LYS A 104 -25.18 19.91 -15.67
N GLU A 105 -24.48 19.56 -16.75
CA GLU A 105 -24.86 19.88 -18.11
C GLU A 105 -26.16 19.13 -18.57
N ASN A 106 -26.35 17.90 -18.05
CA ASN A 106 -27.47 17.06 -18.39
C ASN A 106 -28.62 17.07 -17.36
N GLY A 107 -28.51 17.88 -16.30
CA GLY A 107 -29.50 17.94 -15.21
C GLY A 107 -29.71 16.58 -14.51
N LYS A 108 -28.63 15.79 -14.34
CA LYS A 108 -28.68 14.47 -13.74
C LYS A 108 -28.32 14.52 -12.27
N ASN A 109 -28.85 13.57 -11.51
CA ASN A 109 -28.51 13.41 -10.10
C ASN A 109 -27.10 12.82 -9.95
N ILE A 110 -26.43 13.17 -8.86
CA ILE A 110 -25.21 12.49 -8.40
C ILE A 110 -25.52 11.66 -7.17
N HIS A 111 -25.05 10.44 -7.16
CA HIS A 111 -25.15 9.51 -6.05
C HIS A 111 -23.76 9.14 -5.56
N PHE A 112 -23.49 9.36 -4.27
CA PHE A 112 -22.33 8.81 -3.58
C PHE A 112 -22.77 7.58 -2.80
N MET A 113 -22.10 6.45 -2.99
CA MET A 113 -22.39 5.24 -2.24
C MET A 113 -21.09 4.62 -1.72
N GLY A 114 -21.14 4.03 -0.52
CA GLY A 114 -19.98 3.39 0.07
C GLY A 114 -20.06 3.24 1.57
N LEU A 115 -19.02 2.61 2.13
CA LEU A 115 -18.91 2.36 3.56
C LEU A 115 -18.71 3.69 4.30
N THR A 116 -19.64 4.01 5.20
CA THR A 116 -19.69 5.30 5.89
C THR A 116 -19.22 5.12 7.33
N SER A 117 -17.90 5.12 7.50
CA SER A 117 -17.20 4.98 8.78
C SER A 117 -15.81 5.62 8.75
N ASP A 118 -15.17 5.73 9.88
CA ASP A 118 -13.79 6.18 10.06
C ASP A 118 -12.78 5.02 10.19
N GLY A 119 -13.20 3.78 9.97
CA GLY A 119 -12.34 2.59 10.09
C GLY A 119 -11.16 2.54 9.12
N GLY A 120 -11.23 3.30 8.02
CA GLY A 120 -10.08 3.49 7.11
C GLY A 120 -9.64 2.23 6.33
N VAL A 121 -10.45 1.16 6.31
CA VAL A 121 -10.11 -0.11 5.65
C VAL A 121 -10.62 -0.16 4.20
N HIS A 122 -11.84 0.27 3.95
CA HIS A 122 -12.49 0.22 2.64
C HIS A 122 -12.75 1.59 2.02
N SER A 123 -12.90 2.60 2.88
CA SER A 123 -13.32 3.95 2.51
C SER A 123 -12.85 4.96 3.54
N SER A 124 -13.08 6.25 3.29
CA SER A 124 -12.85 7.33 4.23
C SER A 124 -14.00 8.32 4.20
N LEU A 125 -14.45 8.78 5.37
CA LEU A 125 -15.42 9.86 5.49
C LEU A 125 -14.90 11.18 4.91
N ASP A 126 -13.60 11.45 5.04
CA ASP A 126 -12.99 12.67 4.48
C ASP A 126 -13.09 12.71 2.96
N HIS A 127 -12.98 11.55 2.29
CA HIS A 127 -13.20 11.46 0.84
C HIS A 127 -14.65 11.78 0.48
N LEU A 128 -15.62 11.25 1.26
CA LEU A 128 -17.04 11.55 1.07
C LEU A 128 -17.33 13.04 1.28
N PHE A 129 -16.80 13.63 2.35
CA PHE A 129 -16.95 15.06 2.62
C PHE A 129 -16.39 15.90 1.47
N LYS A 130 -15.23 15.53 0.96
CA LYS A 130 -14.63 16.20 -0.21
C LYS A 130 -15.51 16.11 -1.45
N LEU A 131 -16.10 14.95 -1.73
CA LEU A 131 -17.06 14.80 -2.84
C LEU A 131 -18.28 15.68 -2.65
N CYS A 132 -18.79 15.83 -1.43
CA CYS A 132 -19.88 16.77 -1.12
C CYS A 132 -19.49 18.23 -1.41
N ASP A 133 -18.29 18.62 -1.05
CA ASP A 133 -17.78 19.97 -1.35
C ASP A 133 -17.64 20.24 -2.85
N ILE A 134 -17.15 19.25 -3.60
CA ILE A 134 -17.08 19.33 -5.07
C ILE A 134 -18.48 19.49 -5.66
N SER A 135 -19.46 18.73 -5.17
CA SER A 135 -20.85 18.83 -5.61
C SER A 135 -21.42 20.22 -5.39
N LYS A 136 -21.11 20.83 -4.23
CA LYS A 136 -21.49 22.21 -3.91
C LYS A 136 -20.85 23.21 -4.87
N GLU A 137 -19.54 23.10 -5.12
CA GLU A 137 -18.81 24.00 -6.03
C GLU A 137 -19.34 23.95 -7.46
N TYR A 138 -19.69 22.74 -7.94
CA TYR A 138 -20.34 22.58 -9.25
C TYR A 138 -21.80 23.07 -9.28
N GLY A 139 -22.40 23.27 -8.10
CA GLY A 139 -23.81 23.65 -7.98
C GLY A 139 -24.75 22.56 -8.47
N ILE A 140 -24.47 21.30 -8.11
CA ILE A 140 -25.35 20.17 -8.44
C ILE A 140 -26.63 20.28 -7.63
N GLU A 141 -27.77 20.23 -8.32
CA GLU A 141 -29.08 20.41 -7.69
C GLU A 141 -29.44 19.26 -6.74
N ASN A 142 -29.20 18.03 -7.18
CA ASN A 142 -29.51 16.81 -6.41
C ASN A 142 -28.27 15.95 -6.22
N THR A 143 -27.79 15.90 -4.99
CA THR A 143 -26.72 15.01 -4.53
C THR A 143 -27.27 14.09 -3.44
N PHE A 144 -27.25 12.79 -3.69
CA PHE A 144 -27.76 11.76 -2.79
C PHE A 144 -26.63 10.90 -2.24
N ILE A 145 -26.71 10.53 -0.97
CA ILE A 145 -25.70 9.70 -0.31
C ILE A 145 -26.35 8.42 0.19
N HIS A 146 -25.80 7.29 -0.22
CA HIS A 146 -26.22 5.95 0.18
C HIS A 146 -25.17 5.38 1.14
N CYS A 147 -25.51 5.33 2.42
CA CYS A 147 -24.58 4.97 3.48
C CYS A 147 -24.61 3.47 3.73
N PHE A 148 -23.47 2.80 3.55
CA PHE A 148 -23.29 1.42 4.01
C PHE A 148 -22.68 1.45 5.41
N MET A 149 -23.32 0.80 6.37
CA MET A 149 -22.90 0.83 7.76
C MET A 149 -21.89 -0.25 8.07
N ASP A 150 -20.89 0.06 8.88
CA ASP A 150 -19.70 -0.77 9.13
C ASP A 150 -19.93 -1.80 10.25
N GLY A 151 -19.64 -1.46 11.49
CA GLY A 151 -19.76 -2.34 12.64
C GLY A 151 -18.83 -3.56 12.66
N ARG A 152 -17.83 -3.60 11.75
CA ARG A 152 -16.85 -4.66 11.61
C ARG A 152 -15.42 -4.13 11.76
N ASP A 153 -15.12 -3.02 11.08
CA ASP A 153 -13.85 -2.30 11.18
C ASP A 153 -13.95 -1.14 12.19
N THR A 154 -15.15 -0.92 12.74
CA THR A 154 -15.48 0.05 13.79
C THR A 154 -16.41 -0.58 14.83
N ASP A 155 -16.63 0.11 15.94
CA ASP A 155 -17.59 -0.33 16.97
C ASP A 155 -18.97 -0.60 16.36
N PRO A 156 -19.65 -1.71 16.73
CA PRO A 156 -20.93 -2.14 16.14
C PRO A 156 -22.09 -1.14 16.25
N LYS A 157 -21.97 -0.11 17.07
CA LYS A 157 -22.99 0.93 17.25
C LYS A 157 -22.49 2.36 17.05
N SER A 158 -21.34 2.52 16.38
CA SER A 158 -20.75 3.83 16.05
C SER A 158 -21.42 4.53 14.85
N GLY A 159 -22.12 3.78 14.02
CA GLY A 159 -22.70 4.27 12.77
C GLY A 159 -23.68 5.43 12.93
N LYS A 160 -24.47 5.47 14.03
CA LYS A 160 -25.33 6.62 14.32
C LYS A 160 -24.54 7.93 14.38
N GLY A 161 -23.37 7.92 15.05
CA GLY A 161 -22.50 9.10 15.13
C GLY A 161 -21.97 9.53 13.77
N PHE A 162 -21.64 8.59 12.89
CA PHE A 162 -21.23 8.90 11.52
C PHE A 162 -22.34 9.52 10.68
N ILE A 163 -23.60 9.04 10.83
CA ILE A 163 -24.76 9.63 10.16
C ILE A 163 -25.06 11.04 10.70
N GLU A 164 -24.91 11.27 12.01
CA GLU A 164 -25.02 12.61 12.61
C GLU A 164 -23.98 13.58 12.03
N GLN A 165 -22.73 13.16 12.01
CA GLN A 165 -21.61 13.95 11.46
C GLN A 165 -21.82 14.27 9.98
N LEU A 166 -22.20 13.27 9.18
CA LEU A 166 -22.46 13.44 7.75
C LEU A 166 -23.65 14.39 7.50
N THR A 167 -24.75 14.23 8.23
CA THR A 167 -25.92 15.09 8.10
C THR A 167 -25.55 16.55 8.40
N ALA A 168 -24.83 16.80 9.49
CA ALA A 168 -24.38 18.14 9.86
C ALA A 168 -23.39 18.72 8.84
N TYR A 169 -22.56 17.87 8.19
CA TYR A 169 -21.66 18.31 7.13
C TYR A 169 -22.43 18.72 5.87
N CYS A 170 -23.42 17.92 5.45
CA CYS A 170 -24.27 18.20 4.28
C CYS A 170 -25.03 19.51 4.40
N GLU A 171 -25.43 19.95 5.60
CA GLU A 171 -26.08 21.26 5.84
C GLU A 171 -25.19 22.44 5.46
N LYS A 172 -23.85 22.27 5.55
CA LYS A 172 -22.86 23.31 5.22
C LYS A 172 -22.29 23.14 3.81
N SER A 173 -22.37 21.95 3.26
CA SER A 173 -21.83 21.58 1.95
C SER A 173 -22.95 21.24 0.96
N ALA A 174 -22.99 20.01 0.45
CA ALA A 174 -24.05 19.48 -0.40
C ALA A 174 -24.35 18.01 -0.02
N GLY A 175 -25.49 17.52 -0.48
CA GLY A 175 -25.89 16.14 -0.31
C GLY A 175 -27.02 15.93 0.70
N LYS A 176 -27.70 14.80 0.53
CA LYS A 176 -28.74 14.31 1.44
C LYS A 176 -28.52 12.83 1.67
N VAL A 177 -28.50 12.38 2.91
CA VAL A 177 -28.51 10.94 3.22
C VAL A 177 -29.84 10.37 2.72
N ALA A 178 -29.80 9.67 1.59
CA ALA A 178 -30.99 9.14 0.91
C ALA A 178 -31.32 7.72 1.39
N SER A 179 -30.32 6.93 1.74
CA SER A 179 -30.56 5.58 2.23
C SER A 179 -29.43 5.09 3.18
N ILE A 180 -29.79 4.12 4.00
CA ILE A 180 -28.86 3.44 4.92
C ILE A 180 -29.08 1.93 4.81
N ILE A 181 -28.00 1.15 4.79
CA ILE A 181 -28.01 -0.32 4.83
C ILE A 181 -26.71 -0.85 5.42
N GLY A 182 -26.74 -1.97 6.11
CA GLY A 182 -25.55 -2.62 6.64
C GLY A 182 -24.67 -3.23 5.54
N ARG A 183 -23.35 -3.24 5.79
CA ARG A 183 -22.35 -3.80 4.85
C ARG A 183 -22.56 -5.29 4.59
N TYR A 184 -23.20 -6.01 5.49
CA TYR A 184 -23.57 -7.42 5.31
C TYR A 184 -24.33 -7.65 3.99
N TYR A 185 -25.14 -6.69 3.57
CA TYR A 185 -25.91 -6.73 2.33
C TYR A 185 -25.19 -6.05 1.17
N ALA A 186 -24.75 -4.80 1.38
CA ALA A 186 -24.21 -3.95 0.31
C ALA A 186 -22.76 -4.27 -0.08
N MET A 187 -22.05 -5.02 0.75
CA MET A 187 -20.62 -5.31 0.57
C MET A 187 -20.33 -6.82 0.69
N ASP A 188 -21.20 -7.64 0.14
CA ASP A 188 -20.94 -9.08 -0.02
C ASP A 188 -19.76 -9.31 -0.98
N ARG A 189 -19.05 -10.44 -0.81
CA ARG A 189 -17.97 -10.89 -1.70
C ARG A 189 -18.00 -12.40 -1.97
N ASP A 190 -19.08 -13.06 -1.53
CA ASP A 190 -19.23 -14.51 -1.58
C ASP A 190 -20.32 -14.94 -2.57
N LYS A 191 -20.75 -14.00 -3.47
CA LYS A 191 -21.81 -14.20 -4.46
C LYS A 191 -23.16 -14.57 -3.84
N ARG A 192 -23.44 -14.01 -2.67
CA ARG A 192 -24.72 -14.14 -1.99
C ARG A 192 -25.70 -13.12 -2.58
N TRP A 193 -26.17 -13.38 -3.80
CA TRP A 193 -27.01 -12.45 -4.57
C TRP A 193 -28.30 -12.06 -3.85
N GLU A 194 -28.81 -12.90 -2.97
CA GLU A 194 -29.94 -12.57 -2.09
C GLU A 194 -29.63 -11.41 -1.14
N ARG A 195 -28.38 -11.25 -0.70
CA ARG A 195 -27.95 -10.11 0.11
C ARG A 195 -27.76 -8.86 -0.74
N VAL A 196 -27.08 -9.01 -1.88
CA VAL A 196 -26.86 -7.92 -2.83
C VAL A 196 -28.18 -7.35 -3.33
N LYS A 197 -29.21 -8.18 -3.48
CA LYS A 197 -30.54 -7.76 -3.86
C LYS A 197 -31.17 -6.76 -2.88
N GLU A 198 -31.00 -6.94 -1.57
CA GLU A 198 -31.50 -5.99 -0.58
C GLU A 198 -30.91 -4.59 -0.78
N ALA A 199 -29.61 -4.51 -1.08
CA ALA A 199 -28.96 -3.25 -1.42
C ALA A 199 -29.42 -2.70 -2.78
N TYR A 200 -29.52 -3.56 -3.79
CA TYR A 200 -29.99 -3.17 -5.11
C TYR A 200 -31.42 -2.59 -5.06
N ASP A 201 -32.35 -3.28 -4.40
CA ASP A 201 -33.74 -2.84 -4.28
C ASP A 201 -33.84 -1.51 -3.49
N LEU A 202 -32.99 -1.31 -2.50
CA LEU A 202 -32.90 -0.04 -1.79
C LEU A 202 -32.46 1.10 -2.71
N LEU A 203 -31.37 0.88 -3.47
CA LEU A 203 -30.74 1.90 -4.31
C LEU A 203 -31.58 2.23 -5.56
N VAL A 204 -32.18 1.23 -6.18
CA VAL A 204 -32.85 1.35 -7.49
C VAL A 204 -34.37 1.49 -7.34
N ASN A 205 -34.97 0.71 -6.45
CA ASN A 205 -36.43 0.64 -6.28
C ASN A 205 -36.96 1.44 -5.07
N GLY A 206 -36.04 1.98 -4.23
CA GLY A 206 -36.43 2.69 -3.01
C GLY A 206 -37.12 1.80 -1.97
N THR A 207 -36.78 0.52 -1.97
CA THR A 207 -37.38 -0.48 -1.06
C THR A 207 -36.71 -0.45 0.29
N GLY A 208 -37.44 -0.17 1.35
CA GLY A 208 -36.92 -0.15 2.71
C GLY A 208 -37.88 0.50 3.70
N LYS A 209 -37.51 0.48 4.98
CA LYS A 209 -38.25 1.19 6.03
C LYS A 209 -38.12 2.70 5.79
N LYS A 210 -39.25 3.39 5.62
CA LYS A 210 -39.24 4.84 5.44
C LYS A 210 -38.99 5.56 6.77
N ALA A 211 -38.08 6.51 6.77
CA ALA A 211 -37.75 7.32 7.93
C ALA A 211 -37.68 8.81 7.59
N ASN A 212 -38.23 9.66 8.43
CA ASN A 212 -38.14 11.12 8.30
C ASN A 212 -36.83 11.68 8.88
N CYS A 213 -36.20 10.95 9.78
CA CYS A 213 -34.91 11.28 10.38
C CYS A 213 -34.00 10.04 10.35
N MET A 214 -32.93 10.11 9.59
CA MET A 214 -32.02 8.99 9.37
C MET A 214 -31.24 8.63 10.64
N VAL A 215 -30.88 9.63 11.45
CA VAL A 215 -30.22 9.43 12.77
C VAL A 215 -31.12 8.69 13.75
N GLN A 216 -32.40 9.07 13.79
CA GLN A 216 -33.37 8.41 14.65
C GLN A 216 -33.63 6.96 14.20
N ALA A 217 -33.67 6.71 12.90
CA ALA A 217 -33.82 5.37 12.36
C ALA A 217 -32.67 4.42 12.71
N MET A 218 -31.43 4.95 12.83
CA MET A 218 -30.28 4.20 13.34
C MET A 218 -30.50 3.81 14.82
N GLN A 219 -30.97 4.74 15.66
CA GLN A 219 -31.25 4.45 17.06
C GLN A 219 -32.35 3.38 17.22
N GLU A 220 -33.43 3.49 16.44
CA GLU A 220 -34.50 2.49 16.42
C GLU A 220 -33.99 1.09 16.06
N SER A 221 -33.06 0.97 15.10
CA SER A 221 -32.42 -0.30 14.76
C SER A 221 -31.62 -0.87 15.94
N TYR A 222 -30.88 -0.02 16.66
CA TYR A 222 -30.14 -0.46 17.86
C TYR A 222 -31.07 -0.89 18.99
N ASP A 223 -32.19 -0.23 19.16
CA ASP A 223 -33.20 -0.57 20.15
C ASP A 223 -33.89 -1.92 19.84
N GLU A 224 -33.97 -2.27 18.53
CA GLU A 224 -34.40 -3.58 18.03
C GLU A 224 -33.30 -4.64 18.10
N GLY A 225 -32.10 -4.31 18.60
CA GLY A 225 -30.94 -5.22 18.70
C GLY A 225 -30.17 -5.43 17.40
N VAL A 226 -30.40 -4.61 16.37
CA VAL A 226 -29.71 -4.68 15.08
C VAL A 226 -28.57 -3.68 15.09
N THR A 227 -27.34 -4.18 14.94
CA THR A 227 -26.10 -3.36 14.88
C THR A 227 -25.74 -2.97 13.47
N ASP A 228 -24.78 -2.08 13.32
CA ASP A 228 -24.38 -1.44 12.05
C ASP A 228 -24.23 -2.41 10.88
N GLU A 229 -23.46 -3.48 11.05
CA GLU A 229 -23.19 -4.46 9.99
C GLU A 229 -24.48 -5.04 9.37
N PHE A 230 -25.53 -5.19 10.17
CA PHE A 230 -26.77 -5.88 9.82
C PHE A 230 -27.98 -4.95 9.68
N ILE A 231 -27.78 -3.63 9.64
CA ILE A 231 -28.87 -2.66 9.44
C ILE A 231 -29.65 -3.01 8.18
N LYS A 232 -30.97 -3.17 8.35
CA LYS A 232 -31.89 -3.42 7.25
C LYS A 232 -32.08 -2.16 6.39
N PRO A 233 -32.52 -2.29 5.12
CA PRO A 233 -32.72 -1.14 4.26
C PRO A 233 -33.60 -0.05 4.88
N ILE A 234 -33.08 1.19 4.93
CA ILE A 234 -33.78 2.38 5.40
C ILE A 234 -33.75 3.43 4.31
N VAL A 235 -34.91 4.00 3.97
CA VAL A 235 -35.12 5.03 2.96
C VAL A 235 -35.49 6.35 3.62
N ASN A 236 -34.84 7.44 3.21
CA ASN A 236 -35.23 8.77 3.62
C ASN A 236 -36.58 9.17 2.96
N ALA A 237 -37.60 9.39 3.79
CA ALA A 237 -38.92 9.75 3.30
C ALA A 237 -39.01 11.18 2.71
N ASN A 238 -37.99 12.00 2.92
CA ASN A 238 -37.98 13.41 2.51
C ASN A 238 -37.31 13.64 1.14
N CYS A 239 -36.85 12.59 0.45
CA CYS A 239 -36.26 12.70 -0.88
C CYS A 239 -36.48 11.41 -1.69
N ASP A 240 -36.51 11.55 -3.02
CA ASP A 240 -36.42 10.42 -3.96
C ASP A 240 -34.94 10.30 -4.40
N GLY A 241 -34.17 9.51 -3.66
CA GLY A 241 -32.77 9.24 -3.94
C GLY A 241 -32.55 7.97 -4.74
N THR A 242 -33.57 7.43 -5.45
CA THR A 242 -33.39 6.24 -6.30
C THR A 242 -32.49 6.53 -7.49
N ILE A 243 -31.60 5.60 -7.79
CA ILE A 243 -30.69 5.68 -8.93
C ILE A 243 -31.48 5.41 -10.23
N LYS A 244 -31.37 6.31 -11.19
CA LYS A 244 -32.13 6.27 -12.47
C LYS A 244 -31.17 6.23 -13.66
N GLU A 245 -31.77 5.92 -14.82
CA GLU A 245 -31.06 5.94 -16.09
C GLU A 245 -30.34 7.28 -16.33
N GLY A 246 -29.09 7.21 -16.69
CA GLY A 246 -28.23 8.37 -16.97
C GLY A 246 -27.79 9.16 -15.76
N ASP A 247 -28.09 8.75 -14.53
CA ASP A 247 -27.53 9.37 -13.33
C ASP A 247 -26.02 9.08 -13.19
N VAL A 248 -25.36 9.87 -12.36
CA VAL A 248 -23.96 9.67 -12.00
C VAL A 248 -23.89 8.95 -10.66
N VAL A 249 -23.11 7.89 -10.59
CA VAL A 249 -22.80 7.18 -9.33
C VAL A 249 -21.31 7.22 -9.08
N ILE A 250 -20.88 7.64 -7.91
CA ILE A 250 -19.51 7.52 -7.42
C ILE A 250 -19.50 6.56 -6.24
N PHE A 251 -18.90 5.39 -6.44
CA PHE A 251 -18.68 4.42 -5.38
C PHE A 251 -17.33 4.76 -4.71
N PHE A 252 -17.38 5.37 -3.53
CA PHE A 252 -16.19 5.96 -2.90
C PHE A 252 -15.33 4.98 -2.08
N ASN A 253 -15.61 3.68 -2.12
CA ASN A 253 -14.70 2.67 -1.58
C ASN A 253 -13.43 2.59 -2.43
N TYR A 254 -12.26 2.69 -1.82
CA TYR A 254 -10.98 2.51 -2.52
C TYR A 254 -10.46 1.06 -2.47
N ARG A 255 -10.96 0.22 -1.55
CA ARG A 255 -10.68 -1.22 -1.54
C ARG A 255 -11.71 -1.97 -2.38
N ASN A 256 -11.22 -2.82 -3.29
CA ASN A 256 -12.02 -3.39 -4.37
C ASN A 256 -12.82 -4.67 -4.02
N ASP A 257 -12.33 -5.49 -3.06
CA ASP A 257 -12.82 -6.87 -2.84
C ASP A 257 -14.33 -6.95 -2.57
N ARG A 258 -14.91 -5.97 -1.88
CA ARG A 258 -16.33 -5.92 -1.51
C ARG A 258 -17.17 -4.92 -2.32
N ALA A 259 -16.56 -4.23 -3.27
CA ALA A 259 -17.29 -3.30 -4.15
C ALA A 259 -17.73 -3.96 -5.48
N LYS A 260 -17.21 -5.12 -5.80
CA LYS A 260 -17.40 -5.79 -7.09
C LYS A 260 -18.85 -6.17 -7.36
N GLU A 261 -19.49 -6.88 -6.44
CA GLU A 261 -20.80 -7.51 -6.71
C GLU A 261 -21.91 -6.49 -6.94
N LEU A 262 -21.95 -5.43 -6.13
CA LEU A 262 -22.91 -4.35 -6.34
C LEU A 262 -22.63 -3.60 -7.64
N THR A 263 -21.36 -3.40 -8.00
CA THR A 263 -20.99 -2.83 -9.31
C THR A 263 -21.45 -3.72 -10.47
N VAL A 264 -21.30 -5.05 -10.34
CA VAL A 264 -21.75 -6.01 -11.37
C VAL A 264 -23.23 -5.85 -11.67
N VAL A 265 -24.09 -5.86 -10.65
CA VAL A 265 -25.54 -5.84 -10.86
C VAL A 265 -26.07 -4.47 -11.32
N LEU A 266 -25.30 -3.39 -11.05
CA LEU A 266 -25.67 -2.05 -11.52
C LEU A 266 -25.19 -1.76 -12.95
N THR A 267 -24.08 -2.40 -13.39
CA THR A 267 -23.39 -1.97 -14.62
C THR A 267 -22.97 -3.07 -15.59
N GLN A 268 -22.80 -4.33 -15.15
CA GLN A 268 -22.14 -5.35 -15.96
C GLN A 268 -23.08 -6.48 -16.43
N GLU A 269 -23.88 -7.02 -15.51
CA GLU A 269 -24.61 -8.25 -15.77
C GLU A 269 -25.96 -8.27 -15.04
N ASP A 270 -27.02 -8.55 -15.79
CA ASP A 270 -28.34 -8.81 -15.22
C ASP A 270 -28.34 -10.08 -14.36
N LYS A 271 -29.06 -10.05 -13.25
CA LYS A 271 -29.38 -11.23 -12.43
C LYS A 271 -30.91 -11.44 -12.37
N PRO A 272 -31.50 -11.94 -13.48
CA PRO A 272 -32.95 -12.00 -13.62
C PRO A 272 -33.61 -12.91 -12.58
N ASP A 273 -32.96 -13.96 -12.15
CA ASP A 273 -33.45 -14.85 -11.09
C ASP A 273 -33.66 -14.12 -9.76
N PHE A 274 -32.96 -13.01 -9.57
CA PHE A 274 -33.08 -12.12 -8.41
C PHE A 274 -33.82 -10.80 -8.74
N GLY A 275 -34.26 -10.61 -9.99
CA GLY A 275 -34.94 -9.39 -10.42
C GLY A 275 -34.03 -8.16 -10.39
N MET A 276 -32.72 -8.33 -10.61
CA MET A 276 -31.76 -7.23 -10.73
C MET A 276 -31.34 -7.05 -12.19
N HIS A 277 -31.39 -5.80 -12.66
CA HIS A 277 -31.07 -5.43 -14.04
C HIS A 277 -30.06 -4.29 -14.06
N VAL A 278 -29.15 -4.34 -15.02
CA VAL A 278 -28.21 -3.26 -15.29
C VAL A 278 -28.97 -1.98 -15.62
N ILE A 279 -28.54 -0.85 -15.07
CA ILE A 279 -29.19 0.45 -15.32
C ILE A 279 -28.59 1.05 -16.58
N PRO A 280 -29.45 1.27 -17.64
CA PRO A 280 -28.95 1.81 -18.90
C PRO A 280 -28.38 3.23 -18.73
N GLY A 281 -27.28 3.52 -19.44
CA GLY A 281 -26.71 4.86 -19.49
C GLY A 281 -26.15 5.40 -18.17
N LEU A 282 -26.07 4.57 -17.13
CA LEU A 282 -25.53 4.97 -15.85
C LEU A 282 -24.05 5.39 -15.99
N GLN A 283 -23.72 6.58 -15.52
CA GLN A 283 -22.33 7.05 -15.46
C GLN A 283 -21.73 6.62 -14.14
N PHE A 284 -21.07 5.47 -14.15
CA PHE A 284 -20.58 4.82 -12.93
C PHE A 284 -19.07 5.01 -12.75
N TYR A 285 -18.68 5.58 -11.62
CA TYR A 285 -17.31 5.89 -11.25
C TYR A 285 -16.88 5.06 -10.04
N CYS A 286 -15.86 4.25 -10.24
CA CYS A 286 -15.17 3.53 -9.15
C CYS A 286 -14.07 4.42 -8.59
N MET A 287 -13.91 4.48 -7.27
CA MET A 287 -12.80 5.23 -6.66
C MET A 287 -11.44 4.70 -7.14
N THR A 288 -11.30 3.39 -7.22
CA THR A 288 -10.12 2.66 -7.71
C THR A 288 -10.57 1.54 -8.67
N PRO A 289 -9.68 0.86 -9.41
CA PRO A 289 -10.06 -0.27 -10.24
C PRO A 289 -10.61 -1.43 -9.40
N TYR A 290 -11.89 -1.75 -9.56
CA TYR A 290 -12.51 -2.87 -8.84
C TYR A 290 -12.24 -4.21 -9.53
N ASP A 291 -12.37 -4.25 -10.85
CA ASP A 291 -12.04 -5.44 -11.64
C ASP A 291 -11.62 -5.04 -13.06
N ALA A 292 -10.55 -5.64 -13.56
CA ALA A 292 -10.03 -5.33 -14.90
C ALA A 292 -10.96 -5.77 -16.05
N SER A 293 -11.92 -6.64 -15.76
CA SER A 293 -12.91 -7.10 -16.75
C SER A 293 -14.11 -6.18 -16.90
N PHE A 294 -14.32 -5.22 -15.99
CA PHE A 294 -15.46 -4.31 -16.04
C PHE A 294 -15.38 -3.37 -17.23
N LYS A 295 -16.52 -3.19 -17.89
CA LYS A 295 -16.65 -2.34 -19.07
C LYS A 295 -17.60 -1.18 -18.79
N GLY A 296 -17.32 -0.02 -19.40
CA GLY A 296 -18.19 1.15 -19.30
C GLY A 296 -18.22 1.79 -17.90
N VAL A 297 -17.32 1.45 -17.00
CA VAL A 297 -17.10 2.14 -15.74
C VAL A 297 -15.90 3.06 -15.85
N HIS A 298 -15.93 4.15 -15.11
CA HIS A 298 -14.84 5.12 -14.99
C HIS A 298 -14.07 4.87 -13.71
N ILE A 299 -12.80 5.27 -13.67
CA ILE A 299 -11.93 5.06 -12.51
C ILE A 299 -11.33 6.39 -12.10
N LEU A 300 -11.64 6.87 -10.89
CA LEU A 300 -11.14 8.18 -10.41
C LEU A 300 -9.64 8.13 -10.15
N PHE A 301 -9.15 7.09 -9.48
CA PHE A 301 -7.75 6.90 -9.17
C PHE A 301 -7.29 5.54 -9.71
N ASP A 302 -6.78 5.54 -10.92
CA ASP A 302 -6.28 4.32 -11.55
C ASP A 302 -4.94 3.89 -10.93
N LYS A 303 -4.64 2.59 -11.05
CA LYS A 303 -3.32 2.07 -10.67
C LYS A 303 -2.28 2.65 -11.61
N GLU A 304 -1.31 3.32 -11.02
CA GLU A 304 -0.14 3.74 -11.76
C GLU A 304 0.73 2.50 -12.02
N ASN A 305 0.98 2.19 -13.29
CA ASN A 305 2.09 1.32 -13.64
C ASN A 305 3.38 2.02 -13.21
N VAL A 306 4.10 1.41 -12.29
CA VAL A 306 5.36 1.97 -11.80
C VAL A 306 6.42 1.75 -12.88
N GLN A 307 6.47 2.69 -13.83
CA GLN A 307 7.44 2.71 -14.93
C GLN A 307 8.75 3.38 -14.49
N LYS A 308 9.79 3.18 -15.28
CA LYS A 308 11.13 3.75 -15.03
C LYS A 308 11.67 3.36 -13.65
N THR A 309 11.45 2.09 -13.27
CA THR A 309 12.15 1.51 -12.13
C THR A 309 13.65 1.39 -12.42
N LEU A 310 14.46 1.18 -11.39
CA LEU A 310 15.90 1.02 -11.54
C LEU A 310 16.22 -0.10 -12.54
N GLY A 311 15.56 -1.26 -12.43
CA GLY A 311 15.75 -2.38 -13.36
C GLY A 311 15.39 -2.04 -14.80
N GLU A 312 14.27 -1.32 -15.03
CA GLU A 312 13.88 -0.87 -16.36
C GLU A 312 14.88 0.12 -16.95
N PHE A 313 15.28 1.11 -16.16
CA PHE A 313 16.22 2.13 -16.62
C PHE A 313 17.61 1.54 -16.93
N LEU A 314 18.10 0.62 -16.10
CA LEU A 314 19.36 -0.09 -16.37
C LEU A 314 19.30 -0.90 -17.65
N ALA A 315 18.18 -1.55 -17.96
CA ALA A 315 17.98 -2.27 -19.21
C ALA A 315 17.98 -1.33 -20.43
N GLU A 316 17.33 -0.18 -20.36
CA GLU A 316 17.36 0.86 -21.40
C GLU A 316 18.79 1.36 -21.68
N GLU A 317 19.57 1.52 -20.62
CA GLU A 317 20.99 1.92 -20.68
C GLU A 317 21.93 0.74 -21.00
N LYS A 318 21.35 -0.43 -21.34
CA LYS A 318 22.10 -1.66 -21.72
C LYS A 318 23.08 -2.13 -20.64
N LYS A 319 22.71 -1.96 -19.38
CA LYS A 319 23.44 -2.46 -18.22
C LYS A 319 22.99 -3.86 -17.87
N THR A 320 23.96 -4.68 -17.44
CA THR A 320 23.68 -6.01 -16.94
C THR A 320 23.38 -5.96 -15.44
N GLN A 321 22.37 -6.72 -15.01
CA GLN A 321 21.93 -6.71 -13.62
C GLN A 321 21.61 -8.10 -13.09
N LEU A 322 21.88 -8.34 -11.82
CA LEU A 322 21.55 -9.56 -11.09
C LEU A 322 20.65 -9.26 -9.90
N HIS A 323 19.56 -10.00 -9.79
CA HIS A 323 18.67 -10.00 -8.62
C HIS A 323 18.75 -11.36 -7.94
N ILE A 324 19.10 -11.39 -6.65
CA ILE A 324 19.30 -12.63 -5.90
C ILE A 324 18.67 -12.56 -4.52
N ALA A 325 17.92 -13.58 -4.15
CA ALA A 325 17.39 -13.81 -2.81
C ALA A 325 16.98 -15.27 -2.62
N GLU A 326 16.71 -15.64 -1.37
CA GLU A 326 16.01 -16.90 -1.08
C GLU A 326 14.50 -16.77 -1.28
N THR A 327 13.76 -17.91 -1.32
CA THR A 327 12.35 -18.00 -1.73
C THR A 327 11.46 -16.93 -1.08
N GLU A 328 11.60 -16.70 0.24
CA GLU A 328 10.75 -15.77 0.99
C GLU A 328 10.87 -14.32 0.52
N LYS A 329 12.01 -13.94 -0.03
CA LYS A 329 12.29 -12.58 -0.48
C LYS A 329 12.56 -12.44 -1.98
N TYR A 330 12.40 -13.53 -2.73
CA TYR A 330 12.63 -13.50 -4.17
C TYR A 330 11.68 -12.56 -4.92
N ALA A 331 10.38 -12.60 -4.60
CA ALA A 331 9.41 -11.69 -5.19
C ALA A 331 9.70 -10.21 -4.85
N HIS A 332 10.29 -9.95 -3.68
CA HIS A 332 10.62 -8.59 -3.26
C HIS A 332 11.73 -7.98 -4.10
N VAL A 333 12.81 -8.69 -4.36
CA VAL A 333 13.91 -8.21 -5.22
C VAL A 333 13.59 -8.32 -6.73
N THR A 334 12.50 -8.94 -7.13
CA THR A 334 12.08 -9.10 -8.54
C THR A 334 10.79 -8.36 -8.82
N PHE A 335 9.64 -8.95 -8.54
CA PHE A 335 8.33 -8.40 -8.87
C PHE A 335 8.10 -7.00 -8.28
N PHE A 336 8.25 -6.84 -6.96
CA PHE A 336 8.00 -5.55 -6.30
C PHE A 336 9.07 -4.50 -6.66
N PHE A 337 10.34 -4.89 -6.67
CA PHE A 337 11.44 -4.02 -7.05
C PHE A 337 11.31 -3.52 -8.51
N ASN A 338 10.77 -4.34 -9.38
CA ASN A 338 10.51 -4.02 -10.79
C ASN A 338 9.13 -3.37 -11.03
N GLY A 339 8.49 -2.82 -9.99
CA GLY A 339 7.25 -2.07 -10.14
C GLY A 339 6.01 -2.90 -10.45
N GLY A 340 5.99 -4.18 -10.05
CA GLY A 340 4.90 -5.13 -10.31
C GLY A 340 5.07 -5.93 -11.61
N ARG A 341 6.28 -5.98 -12.16
CA ARG A 341 6.60 -6.73 -13.37
C ARG A 341 7.20 -8.10 -13.07
N GLU A 342 6.52 -9.16 -13.53
CA GLU A 342 7.01 -10.54 -13.41
C GLU A 342 8.19 -10.87 -14.35
N THR A 343 8.09 -10.43 -15.59
CA THR A 343 9.08 -10.76 -16.63
C THR A 343 10.37 -9.98 -16.40
N PRO A 344 11.54 -10.63 -16.39
CA PRO A 344 12.82 -9.93 -16.32
C PRO A 344 12.97 -8.86 -17.41
N PHE A 345 13.71 -7.82 -17.12
CA PHE A 345 14.13 -6.84 -18.12
C PHE A 345 15.31 -7.38 -18.97
N ASP A 346 15.56 -6.77 -20.09
CA ASP A 346 16.73 -7.11 -20.90
C ASP A 346 18.03 -6.89 -20.11
N GLY A 347 18.91 -7.90 -20.05
CA GLY A 347 20.13 -7.86 -19.26
C GLY A 347 19.95 -8.19 -17.76
N GLU A 348 18.72 -8.50 -17.32
CA GLU A 348 18.42 -8.94 -15.97
C GLU A 348 18.52 -10.46 -15.84
N GLU A 349 19.35 -10.92 -14.92
CA GLU A 349 19.43 -12.31 -14.49
C GLU A 349 18.93 -12.43 -13.05
N ARG A 350 18.36 -13.58 -12.73
CA ARG A 350 17.77 -13.86 -11.41
C ARG A 350 18.31 -15.16 -10.84
N ILE A 351 18.70 -15.13 -9.57
CA ILE A 351 19.09 -16.33 -8.82
C ILE A 351 18.11 -16.50 -7.65
N LEU A 352 17.39 -17.60 -7.68
CA LEU A 352 16.53 -18.05 -6.59
C LEU A 352 17.26 -19.14 -5.79
N VAL A 353 17.39 -18.93 -4.49
CA VAL A 353 17.85 -19.93 -3.53
C VAL A 353 16.64 -20.44 -2.75
N ALA A 354 16.50 -21.77 -2.62
CA ALA A 354 15.37 -22.31 -1.89
C ALA A 354 15.50 -22.02 -0.39
N SER A 355 14.46 -21.45 0.22
CA SER A 355 14.38 -21.32 1.68
C SER A 355 14.24 -22.72 2.34
N PRO A 356 14.73 -22.89 3.59
CA PRO A 356 14.65 -24.18 4.26
C PRO A 356 13.20 -24.58 4.53
N LYS A 357 12.91 -25.86 4.34
CA LYS A 357 11.57 -26.44 4.57
C LYS A 357 11.38 -26.76 6.05
N VAL A 358 11.25 -25.77 6.88
CA VAL A 358 10.95 -25.86 8.31
C VAL A 358 9.57 -25.26 8.61
N ALA A 359 8.98 -25.63 9.74
CA ALA A 359 7.67 -25.13 10.13
C ALA A 359 7.73 -23.62 10.46
N THR A 360 8.78 -23.21 11.17
CA THR A 360 9.08 -21.82 11.54
C THR A 360 10.58 -21.61 11.50
N TYR A 361 11.02 -20.39 11.21
CA TYR A 361 12.45 -20.13 10.95
C TYR A 361 13.32 -20.00 12.20
N ASP A 362 12.75 -20.02 13.41
CA ASP A 362 13.48 -20.23 14.66
C ASP A 362 14.17 -21.60 14.73
N LEU A 363 13.64 -22.59 14.00
CA LEU A 363 14.24 -23.91 13.88
C LEU A 363 15.51 -23.94 13.01
N LYS A 364 15.68 -22.93 12.15
CA LYS A 364 16.83 -22.73 11.28
C LYS A 364 17.09 -21.24 11.02
N PRO A 365 17.63 -20.50 12.03
CA PRO A 365 17.75 -19.04 11.96
C PRO A 365 18.68 -18.53 10.86
N GLU A 366 19.70 -19.29 10.47
CA GLU A 366 20.57 -18.97 9.34
C GLU A 366 19.83 -19.03 8.00
N MET A 367 18.65 -19.66 7.96
CA MET A 367 17.85 -19.85 6.74
C MET A 367 18.72 -20.35 5.56
N SER A 368 18.72 -19.66 4.45
CA SER A 368 19.60 -19.96 3.30
C SER A 368 20.64 -18.87 3.04
N ALA A 369 20.91 -18.00 4.03
CA ALA A 369 21.80 -16.86 3.87
C ALA A 369 23.21 -17.25 3.37
N PHE A 370 23.78 -18.34 3.87
CA PHE A 370 25.10 -18.81 3.45
C PHE A 370 25.12 -19.27 1.99
N GLU A 371 24.08 -19.97 1.51
CA GLU A 371 23.97 -20.37 0.09
C GLU A 371 23.75 -19.15 -0.82
N VAL A 372 22.92 -18.19 -0.40
CA VAL A 372 22.74 -16.90 -1.09
C VAL A 372 24.10 -16.20 -1.20
N LYS A 373 24.85 -16.10 -0.11
CA LYS A 373 26.17 -15.49 -0.07
C LYS A 373 27.17 -16.19 -1.01
N GLU A 374 27.23 -17.53 -1.03
CA GLU A 374 28.11 -18.28 -1.90
C GLU A 374 27.85 -17.99 -3.38
N LYS A 375 26.59 -18.07 -3.81
CA LYS A 375 26.19 -17.75 -5.20
C LYS A 375 26.42 -16.29 -5.57
N LEU A 376 26.19 -15.39 -4.61
CA LEU A 376 26.44 -13.97 -4.79
C LEU A 376 27.94 -13.66 -4.98
N VAL A 377 28.81 -14.23 -4.13
CA VAL A 377 30.26 -14.07 -4.22
C VAL A 377 30.79 -14.65 -5.54
N GLU A 378 30.26 -15.80 -5.98
CA GLU A 378 30.59 -16.36 -7.30
C GLU A 378 30.21 -15.39 -8.43
N ALA A 379 29.01 -14.81 -8.40
CA ALA A 379 28.54 -13.85 -9.38
C ALA A 379 29.36 -12.55 -9.37
N ILE A 380 29.76 -12.06 -8.21
CA ILE A 380 30.64 -10.89 -8.05
C ILE A 380 32.01 -11.18 -8.68
N ASN A 381 32.60 -12.34 -8.36
CA ASN A 381 33.92 -12.74 -8.89
C ASN A 381 33.91 -12.96 -10.41
N ALA A 382 32.78 -13.36 -10.98
CA ALA A 382 32.60 -13.49 -12.43
C ALA A 382 32.61 -12.13 -13.16
N GLN A 383 32.46 -11.02 -12.45
CA GLN A 383 32.48 -9.63 -12.96
C GLN A 383 31.51 -9.37 -14.14
N LYS A 384 30.46 -10.17 -14.26
CA LYS A 384 29.51 -10.13 -15.38
C LYS A 384 28.53 -8.96 -15.29
N PHE A 385 28.19 -8.53 -14.08
CA PHE A 385 27.12 -7.59 -13.84
C PHE A 385 27.63 -6.18 -13.53
N ASP A 386 26.95 -5.17 -14.06
CA ASP A 386 27.15 -3.76 -13.72
C ASP A 386 26.47 -3.40 -12.40
N TYR A 387 25.33 -4.05 -12.13
CA TYR A 387 24.51 -3.85 -10.94
C TYR A 387 24.08 -5.20 -10.33
N ILE A 388 24.09 -5.27 -9.02
CA ILE A 388 23.60 -6.43 -8.27
C ILE A 388 22.71 -5.96 -7.13
N VAL A 389 21.56 -6.63 -6.92
CA VAL A 389 20.76 -6.49 -5.72
C VAL A 389 20.58 -7.84 -5.01
N VAL A 390 20.83 -7.85 -3.71
CA VAL A 390 20.63 -9.02 -2.84
C VAL A 390 19.75 -8.66 -1.66
N ASN A 391 18.91 -9.59 -1.22
CA ASN A 391 18.17 -9.51 0.03
C ASN A 391 18.56 -10.70 0.93
N TYR A 392 18.92 -10.39 2.17
CA TYR A 392 19.10 -11.35 3.27
C TYR A 392 17.86 -11.32 4.15
N ALA A 393 17.09 -12.41 4.15
CA ALA A 393 15.75 -12.48 4.72
C ALA A 393 15.69 -12.60 6.24
N ASN A 394 16.82 -12.90 6.90
CA ASN A 394 16.85 -13.46 8.24
C ASN A 394 16.28 -12.56 9.33
N GLY A 395 16.62 -11.27 9.33
CA GLY A 395 16.17 -10.32 10.36
C GLY A 395 14.65 -10.22 10.43
N ASP A 396 14.00 -10.22 9.30
CA ASP A 396 12.55 -10.17 9.20
C ASP A 396 11.89 -11.53 9.47
N MET A 397 12.29 -12.56 8.72
CA MET A 397 11.62 -13.87 8.79
C MET A 397 11.77 -14.55 10.13
N VAL A 398 12.95 -14.46 10.76
CA VAL A 398 13.18 -14.99 12.11
C VAL A 398 12.59 -14.04 13.16
N GLY A 399 12.61 -12.71 12.91
CA GLY A 399 11.94 -11.72 13.75
C GLY A 399 10.47 -12.00 13.97
N HIS A 400 9.76 -12.40 12.92
CA HIS A 400 8.34 -12.80 12.99
C HIS A 400 8.06 -13.98 13.91
N THR A 401 9.05 -14.77 14.30
CA THR A 401 8.87 -15.87 15.27
C THR A 401 8.77 -15.39 16.70
N GLY A 402 9.30 -14.21 17.01
CA GLY A 402 9.38 -13.67 18.36
C GLY A 402 10.33 -14.43 19.30
N ILE A 403 11.16 -15.31 18.75
CA ILE A 403 12.11 -16.11 19.55
C ILE A 403 13.46 -15.39 19.60
N TYR A 404 13.72 -14.68 20.68
CA TYR A 404 14.88 -13.80 20.85
C TYR A 404 16.21 -14.47 20.50
N GLU A 405 16.50 -15.65 21.07
CA GLU A 405 17.73 -16.40 20.83
C GLU A 405 17.88 -16.88 19.35
N ALA A 406 16.77 -17.07 18.66
CA ALA A 406 16.80 -17.38 17.23
C ALA A 406 17.14 -16.14 16.40
N ILE A 407 16.61 -14.98 16.78
CA ILE A 407 16.91 -13.71 16.12
C ILE A 407 18.39 -13.35 16.31
N GLU A 408 18.99 -13.57 17.49
CA GLU A 408 20.44 -13.42 17.72
C GLU A 408 21.27 -14.26 16.72
N LYS A 409 20.92 -15.53 16.54
CA LYS A 409 21.60 -16.40 15.58
C LYS A 409 21.42 -15.94 14.13
N ALA A 410 20.24 -15.46 13.78
CA ALA A 410 19.96 -14.88 12.48
C ALA A 410 20.83 -13.66 12.20
N VAL A 411 20.93 -12.75 13.17
CA VAL A 411 21.77 -11.54 13.10
C VAL A 411 23.25 -11.88 12.91
N VAL A 412 23.79 -12.85 13.66
CA VAL A 412 25.17 -13.33 13.51
C VAL A 412 25.43 -13.93 12.12
N ALA A 413 24.45 -14.71 11.59
CA ALA A 413 24.57 -15.30 10.26
C ALA A 413 24.63 -14.21 9.18
N VAL A 414 23.78 -13.18 9.29
CA VAL A 414 23.78 -12.04 8.36
C VAL A 414 25.09 -11.26 8.45
N ASP A 415 25.61 -10.94 9.65
CA ASP A 415 26.88 -10.24 9.81
C ASP A 415 28.03 -10.97 9.10
N THR A 416 28.06 -12.29 9.20
CA THR A 416 29.05 -13.14 8.51
C THR A 416 28.89 -13.06 6.99
N CYS A 417 27.67 -13.12 6.48
CA CYS A 417 27.38 -13.03 5.04
C CYS A 417 27.70 -11.64 4.48
N VAL A 418 27.40 -10.59 5.22
CA VAL A 418 27.73 -9.20 4.87
C VAL A 418 29.23 -9.05 4.71
N LYS A 419 30.03 -9.57 5.64
CA LYS A 419 31.49 -9.54 5.57
C LYS A 419 32.01 -10.13 4.27
N ASP A 420 31.69 -11.38 4.00
CA ASP A 420 32.20 -12.08 2.82
C ASP A 420 31.77 -11.41 1.52
N THR A 421 30.53 -10.91 1.47
CA THR A 421 29.99 -10.21 0.29
C THR A 421 30.68 -8.86 0.07
N VAL A 422 30.84 -8.05 1.11
CA VAL A 422 31.48 -6.73 1.00
C VAL A 422 32.95 -6.86 0.58
N GLU A 423 33.68 -7.81 1.17
CA GLU A 423 35.08 -8.03 0.81
C GLU A 423 35.23 -8.50 -0.66
N ALA A 424 34.36 -9.39 -1.12
CA ALA A 424 34.32 -9.79 -2.52
C ALA A 424 33.97 -8.63 -3.46
N ALA A 425 32.98 -7.80 -3.09
CA ALA A 425 32.56 -6.64 -3.87
C ALA A 425 33.68 -5.62 -4.02
N LYS A 426 34.36 -5.27 -2.93
CA LYS A 426 35.53 -4.37 -2.92
C LYS A 426 36.65 -4.89 -3.83
N ALA A 427 36.99 -6.17 -3.70
CA ALA A 427 38.04 -6.80 -4.50
C ALA A 427 37.74 -6.78 -6.02
N ASN A 428 36.47 -6.68 -6.40
CA ASN A 428 36.01 -6.67 -7.79
C ASN A 428 35.52 -5.30 -8.29
N GLY A 429 35.79 -4.22 -7.56
CA GLY A 429 35.54 -2.85 -7.96
C GLY A 429 34.08 -2.42 -7.91
N TYR A 430 33.27 -3.08 -7.08
CA TYR A 430 31.90 -2.62 -6.77
C TYR A 430 31.94 -1.61 -5.64
N GLU A 431 31.19 -0.55 -5.75
CA GLU A 431 30.76 0.26 -4.62
C GLU A 431 29.47 -0.34 -4.04
N VAL A 432 29.34 -0.33 -2.72
CA VAL A 432 28.23 -1.04 -2.05
C VAL A 432 27.39 -0.06 -1.23
N ILE A 433 26.08 -0.14 -1.41
CA ILE A 433 25.09 0.46 -0.51
C ILE A 433 24.43 -0.67 0.27
N ILE A 434 24.47 -0.57 1.61
CA ILE A 434 23.82 -1.52 2.51
C ILE A 434 22.69 -0.80 3.23
N ILE A 435 21.47 -1.33 3.10
CA ILE A 435 20.25 -0.79 3.73
C ILE A 435 19.43 -1.90 4.37
N ALA A 436 18.34 -1.53 5.01
CA ALA A 436 17.18 -2.39 5.21
C ALA A 436 15.96 -1.76 4.56
N ASP A 437 14.88 -2.51 4.43
CA ASP A 437 13.61 -2.07 3.85
C ASP A 437 12.57 -1.68 4.92
N HIS A 438 12.71 -2.18 6.12
CA HIS A 438 11.99 -1.84 7.35
C HIS A 438 12.72 -2.43 8.56
N GLY A 439 12.28 -2.11 9.78
CA GLY A 439 12.75 -2.74 11.01
C GLY A 439 11.87 -3.91 11.44
N ASN A 440 12.47 -4.86 12.17
CA ASN A 440 11.83 -5.98 12.85
C ASN A 440 12.73 -6.50 13.99
N ALA A 441 13.94 -6.97 13.67
CA ALA A 441 14.89 -7.53 14.65
C ALA A 441 15.45 -6.48 15.66
N ASP A 442 15.25 -5.21 15.41
CA ASP A 442 15.54 -4.07 16.28
C ASP A 442 14.48 -3.86 17.38
N HIS A 443 13.39 -4.64 17.37
CA HIS A 443 12.28 -4.50 18.33
C HIS A 443 11.56 -5.84 18.56
N ALA A 444 12.26 -6.78 19.20
CA ALA A 444 11.78 -8.16 19.39
C ALA A 444 10.90 -8.38 20.63
N LEU A 445 10.81 -7.40 21.54
CA LEU A 445 10.00 -7.48 22.74
C LEU A 445 9.09 -6.27 22.88
N ASN A 446 7.86 -6.50 23.36
CA ASN A 446 6.94 -5.47 23.79
C ASN A 446 7.38 -4.87 25.15
N GLU A 447 6.81 -3.73 25.56
CA GLU A 447 7.10 -3.06 26.83
C GLU A 447 6.87 -3.98 28.05
N ASP A 448 5.94 -4.91 27.97
CA ASP A 448 5.62 -5.89 29.02
C ASP A 448 6.58 -7.10 29.00
N GLY A 449 7.54 -7.13 28.08
CA GLY A 449 8.51 -8.22 27.92
C GLY A 449 8.00 -9.43 27.15
N THR A 450 6.78 -9.37 26.62
CA THR A 450 6.29 -10.42 25.70
C THR A 450 6.92 -10.29 24.32
N PRO A 451 7.02 -11.39 23.54
CA PRO A 451 7.56 -11.33 22.19
C PRO A 451 6.78 -10.36 21.29
N ASN A 452 7.51 -9.49 20.59
CA ASN A 452 6.97 -8.74 19.47
C ASN A 452 7.29 -9.46 18.16
N THR A 453 6.31 -9.67 17.31
CA THR A 453 6.44 -10.31 16.00
C THR A 453 6.12 -9.36 14.85
N ALA A 454 5.77 -8.11 15.17
CA ALA A 454 5.46 -7.09 14.18
C ALA A 454 6.73 -6.32 13.76
N HIS A 455 6.63 -5.62 12.62
CA HIS A 455 7.66 -4.67 12.21
C HIS A 455 7.76 -3.49 13.18
N SER A 456 8.86 -2.75 13.14
CA SER A 456 9.03 -1.51 13.89
C SER A 456 8.76 -0.27 13.03
N LEU A 457 8.54 0.87 13.69
CA LEU A 457 8.49 2.19 13.05
C LEU A 457 9.87 2.83 12.94
N ASN A 458 10.91 2.16 13.41
CA ASN A 458 12.26 2.69 13.46
C ASN A 458 12.81 2.94 12.05
N PRO A 459 13.72 3.93 11.90
CA PRO A 459 14.46 4.10 10.66
C PRO A 459 15.39 2.91 10.41
N VAL A 460 15.88 2.82 9.19
CA VAL A 460 16.81 1.76 8.77
C VAL A 460 18.18 2.36 8.41
N PRO A 461 19.26 1.57 8.52
CA PRO A 461 20.60 2.06 8.20
C PRO A 461 20.79 2.24 6.69
N CYS A 462 21.72 3.14 6.35
CA CYS A 462 22.26 3.29 5.00
C CYS A 462 23.77 3.45 5.08
N VAL A 463 24.52 2.41 4.71
CA VAL A 463 25.99 2.41 4.77
C VAL A 463 26.55 2.44 3.35
N TYR A 464 27.45 3.38 3.07
CA TYR A 464 28.10 3.51 1.77
C TYR A 464 29.54 3.01 1.82
N VAL A 465 29.79 1.81 1.34
CA VAL A 465 31.13 1.22 1.26
C VAL A 465 31.81 1.69 0.00
N THR A 466 32.79 2.55 0.15
CA THR A 466 33.55 3.17 -0.96
C THR A 466 35.04 3.36 -0.55
N GLU A 467 35.91 3.41 -1.52
CA GLU A 467 37.33 3.78 -1.30
C GLU A 467 37.53 5.29 -1.15
N ASN A 468 36.52 6.10 -1.50
CA ASN A 468 36.59 7.55 -1.33
C ASN A 468 36.46 7.93 0.14
N LYS A 469 37.55 8.28 0.77
CA LYS A 469 37.60 8.65 2.21
C LYS A 469 36.90 9.98 2.53
N GLU A 470 36.63 10.81 1.51
CA GLU A 470 35.95 12.09 1.70
C GLU A 470 34.43 11.96 1.41
N ALA A 471 33.97 10.77 1.00
CA ALA A 471 32.57 10.53 0.74
C ALA A 471 31.72 10.76 1.97
N LYS A 472 30.55 11.36 1.76
CA LYS A 472 29.52 11.57 2.79
C LYS A 472 28.20 11.02 2.27
N ILE A 473 27.36 10.60 3.18
CA ILE A 473 26.00 10.19 2.88
C ILE A 473 25.04 10.89 3.84
N GLU A 474 23.91 11.34 3.33
CA GLU A 474 22.89 12.06 4.11
C GLU A 474 21.73 11.14 4.47
N ASP A 475 20.98 11.52 5.51
CA ASP A 475 19.71 10.90 5.86
C ASP A 475 18.68 11.09 4.74
N GLY A 476 17.76 10.15 4.59
CA GLY A 476 16.74 10.22 3.57
C GLY A 476 15.61 9.23 3.78
N ILE A 477 15.06 8.77 2.67
CA ILE A 477 13.98 7.79 2.60
C ILE A 477 14.35 6.65 1.63
N LEU A 478 13.61 5.56 1.65
CA LEU A 478 13.90 4.41 0.75
C LEU A 478 13.87 4.78 -0.74
N ALA A 479 13.04 5.73 -1.13
CA ALA A 479 12.95 6.23 -2.50
C ALA A 479 14.23 6.91 -3.02
N ASP A 480 15.13 7.30 -2.14
CA ASP A 480 16.40 7.99 -2.48
C ASP A 480 17.50 7.01 -2.91
N VAL A 481 17.30 5.71 -2.70
CA VAL A 481 18.32 4.67 -2.94
C VAL A 481 18.63 4.51 -4.43
N ALA A 482 17.61 4.37 -5.31
CA ALA A 482 17.84 4.18 -6.74
C ALA A 482 18.57 5.38 -7.40
N PRO A 483 18.17 6.66 -7.20
CA PRO A 483 18.92 7.78 -7.75
C PRO A 483 20.35 7.88 -7.20
N THR A 484 20.57 7.46 -5.93
CA THR A 484 21.92 7.38 -5.34
C THR A 484 22.78 6.32 -6.02
N LEU A 485 22.24 5.13 -6.26
CA LEU A 485 22.94 4.05 -7.00
C LEU A 485 23.28 4.48 -8.43
N LEU A 486 22.35 5.11 -9.14
CA LEU A 486 22.60 5.63 -10.48
C LEU A 486 23.72 6.68 -10.48
N LYS A 487 23.77 7.56 -9.48
CA LYS A 487 24.85 8.52 -9.30
C LYS A 487 26.21 7.84 -9.08
N ILE A 488 26.26 6.78 -8.25
CA ILE A 488 27.46 5.95 -8.05
C ILE A 488 27.93 5.35 -9.39
N MET A 489 27.00 4.86 -10.21
CA MET A 489 27.29 4.29 -11.52
C MET A 489 27.66 5.34 -12.59
N GLY A 490 27.62 6.63 -12.24
CA GLY A 490 27.91 7.74 -13.16
C GLY A 490 26.78 8.04 -14.13
N MET A 491 25.56 7.70 -13.78
CA MET A 491 24.34 7.88 -14.58
C MET A 491 23.45 8.97 -13.97
N GLN A 492 22.65 9.61 -14.82
CA GLN A 492 21.63 10.56 -14.36
C GLN A 492 20.30 9.83 -14.20
N ALA A 493 19.65 9.98 -13.06
CA ALA A 493 18.34 9.41 -12.82
C ALA A 493 17.28 9.95 -13.82
N PRO A 494 16.34 9.12 -14.29
CA PRO A 494 15.23 9.59 -15.12
C PRO A 494 14.32 10.51 -14.30
N LYS A 495 13.56 11.36 -15.00
CA LYS A 495 12.67 12.38 -14.36
C LYS A 495 11.58 11.78 -13.48
N GLU A 496 11.20 10.54 -13.71
CA GLU A 496 10.22 9.79 -12.95
C GLU A 496 10.73 9.43 -11.55
N MET A 497 12.05 9.33 -11.37
CA MET A 497 12.66 9.15 -10.05
C MET A 497 12.77 10.50 -9.35
N THR A 498 11.90 10.74 -8.38
CA THR A 498 11.84 11.99 -7.63
C THR A 498 12.63 11.96 -6.32
N GLY A 499 13.22 10.81 -5.99
CA GLY A 499 14.12 10.67 -4.84
C GLY A 499 15.39 11.51 -4.99
N ASN A 500 15.99 11.85 -3.86
CA ASN A 500 17.21 12.62 -3.81
C ASN A 500 18.45 11.74 -3.93
N VAL A 501 19.56 12.32 -4.40
CA VAL A 501 20.87 11.69 -4.33
C VAL A 501 21.47 11.95 -2.93
N LEU A 502 21.75 10.89 -2.17
CA LEU A 502 22.20 10.98 -0.79
C LEU A 502 23.72 11.20 -0.64
N ILE A 503 24.50 10.84 -1.64
CA ILE A 503 25.97 10.93 -1.59
C ILE A 503 26.47 12.32 -2.05
N LYS A 504 27.53 12.80 -1.33
CA LYS A 504 28.25 14.06 -1.62
C LYS A 504 29.73 13.81 -1.88
#